data_c3ca4c1b625e4239b53343deffb9a67c
#
_entry.id   c3ca4c1b625e4239b53343deffb9a67c
#
_cell.length_a   1.000
_cell.length_b   1.000
_cell.length_c   1.000
_cell.angle_alpha   90.00
_cell.angle_beta   90.00
_cell.angle_gamma   90.00
#
_symmetry.space_group_name_H-M   'P 1'
#
loop_
_entity.id
_entity.type
_entity.pdbx_description
1 polymer ?
#
loop_
_entity_poly.entity_id
_entity_poly.type
_entity_poly.pdbx_seq_one_letter_code
_entity_poly.pdbx_strand_id
1 'polypeptide(L)'
;GKIRVGDHIHFMASNADYEVVECGVHTPREVKKDELVTGEVGWIAASIKSISDVHVGDTVTTLENKATEPLPGYRRMNPMVYCGLYPIDNAKYKDLREALEKIALSDSSLVYEPETSQALGFGFRCGFLGLLHMDVIEERLEREFGLDLIATAPSVIYNVYLSDGSMIEIDNPALLPDPTTITRIEEP
;
A
#
# COMPACT_ATOMS: atom_id res chain seq x y z
N GLY A 1 -8.74 -22.26 14.75
CA GLY A 1 -9.27 -22.47 13.39
C GLY A 1 -8.33 -23.31 12.54
N LYS A 2 -8.77 -23.60 11.35
CA LYS A 2 -7.96 -24.27 10.32
C LYS A 2 -8.43 -23.83 8.95
N ILE A 3 -7.52 -23.85 7.98
CA ILE A 3 -7.77 -23.58 6.56
C ILE A 3 -7.20 -24.74 5.76
N ARG A 4 -7.94 -25.25 4.80
CA ARG A 4 -7.57 -26.38 3.94
C ARG A 4 -7.54 -25.97 2.46
N VAL A 5 -6.81 -26.71 1.67
CA VAL A 5 -6.92 -26.64 0.22
C VAL A 5 -8.35 -26.99 -0.21
N GLY A 6 -8.94 -26.17 -1.06
CA GLY A 6 -10.35 -26.28 -1.49
C GLY A 6 -11.35 -25.52 -0.61
N ASP A 7 -10.95 -24.98 0.55
CA ASP A 7 -11.84 -24.15 1.36
C ASP A 7 -12.12 -22.82 0.66
N HIS A 8 -13.36 -22.36 0.78
CA HIS A 8 -13.72 -20.98 0.41
C HIS A 8 -13.44 -20.05 1.60
N ILE A 9 -12.56 -19.09 1.38
CA ILE A 9 -12.14 -18.10 2.37
C ILE A 9 -12.72 -16.74 2.08
N HIS A 10 -12.91 -15.96 3.13
CA HIS A 10 -13.44 -14.61 3.10
C HIS A 10 -12.45 -13.64 3.76
N PHE A 11 -12.08 -12.59 3.01
CA PHE A 11 -11.29 -11.47 3.50
C PHE A 11 -12.24 -10.45 4.12
N MET A 12 -12.14 -10.21 5.42
CA MET A 12 -13.12 -9.40 6.15
C MET A 12 -13.02 -7.90 5.84
N ALA A 13 -11.82 -7.38 5.54
CA ALA A 13 -11.61 -5.97 5.23
C ALA A 13 -12.13 -5.58 3.84
N SER A 14 -11.91 -6.43 2.84
CA SER A 14 -12.32 -6.19 1.45
C SER A 14 -13.69 -6.78 1.10
N ASN A 15 -14.23 -7.64 1.98
CA ASN A 15 -15.46 -8.40 1.75
C ASN A 15 -15.40 -9.25 0.46
N ALA A 16 -14.24 -9.84 0.18
CA ALA A 16 -13.97 -10.65 -1.00
C ALA A 16 -13.82 -12.12 -0.65
N ASP A 17 -14.31 -13.00 -1.53
CA ASP A 17 -14.31 -14.45 -1.36
C ASP A 17 -13.44 -15.13 -2.41
N TYR A 18 -12.60 -16.08 -1.98
CA TYR A 18 -11.70 -16.82 -2.84
C TYR A 18 -11.55 -18.27 -2.40
N GLU A 19 -11.22 -19.15 -3.34
CA GLU A 19 -10.93 -20.56 -3.09
C GLU A 19 -9.42 -20.74 -2.83
N VAL A 20 -9.07 -21.48 -1.79
CA VAL A 20 -7.69 -21.87 -1.47
C VAL A 20 -7.25 -22.96 -2.45
N VAL A 21 -6.25 -22.63 -3.27
CA VAL A 21 -5.68 -23.58 -4.27
C VAL A 21 -4.53 -24.37 -3.64
N GLU A 22 -3.70 -23.71 -2.86
CA GLU A 22 -2.56 -24.32 -2.18
C GLU A 22 -2.33 -23.61 -0.82
N CYS A 23 -1.75 -24.34 0.13
CA CYS A 23 -1.23 -23.77 1.36
C CYS A 23 0.03 -24.49 1.81
N GLY A 24 0.78 -23.89 2.73
CA GLY A 24 2.00 -24.47 3.23
C GLY A 24 2.71 -23.61 4.26
N VAL A 25 3.91 -24.03 4.61
CA VAL A 25 4.79 -23.34 5.57
C VAL A 25 6.17 -23.13 4.97
N HIS A 26 6.93 -22.17 5.51
CA HIS A 26 8.34 -21.95 5.17
C HIS A 26 9.24 -22.56 6.25
N THR A 27 10.09 -23.56 5.87
CA THR A 27 11.00 -24.27 6.79
C THR A 27 12.35 -24.63 6.15
N PRO A 28 13.30 -23.84 5.98
CA PRO A 28 13.51 -22.55 5.29
C PRO A 28 13.09 -22.56 3.81
N ARG A 29 12.67 -23.72 3.29
CA ARG A 29 12.06 -23.87 1.95
C ARG A 29 10.55 -23.94 2.10
N GLU A 30 9.85 -23.65 1.03
CA GLU A 30 8.41 -23.86 0.95
C GLU A 30 8.09 -25.35 1.05
N VAL A 31 7.22 -25.69 2.01
CA VAL A 31 6.68 -27.03 2.18
C VAL A 31 5.16 -26.94 2.06
N LYS A 32 4.62 -27.55 1.02
CA LYS A 32 3.17 -27.64 0.82
C LYS A 32 2.54 -28.52 1.90
N LYS A 33 1.36 -28.11 2.34
CA LYS A 33 0.52 -28.82 3.30
C LYS A 33 -0.92 -28.89 2.77
N ASP A 34 -1.67 -29.84 3.26
CA ASP A 34 -3.10 -29.97 2.93
C ASP A 34 -3.95 -29.01 3.77
N GLU A 35 -3.45 -28.62 4.95
CA GLU A 35 -4.12 -27.68 5.85
C GLU A 35 -3.12 -26.88 6.69
N LEU A 36 -3.54 -25.67 7.10
CA LEU A 36 -2.93 -24.88 8.16
C LEU A 36 -3.83 -24.92 9.40
N VAL A 37 -3.24 -25.18 10.56
CA VAL A 37 -3.96 -25.28 11.83
C VAL A 37 -3.62 -24.14 12.77
N THR A 38 -4.37 -24.02 13.86
CA THR A 38 -4.19 -22.98 14.88
C THR A 38 -2.76 -22.94 15.40
N GLY A 39 -2.16 -21.74 15.39
CA GLY A 39 -0.79 -21.50 15.84
C GLY A 39 0.28 -21.68 14.78
N GLU A 40 -0.07 -22.16 13.60
CA GLU A 40 0.87 -22.23 12.49
C GLU A 40 1.00 -20.89 11.77
N VAL A 41 2.23 -20.60 11.32
CA VAL A 41 2.56 -19.51 10.40
C VAL A 41 2.88 -20.12 9.05
N GLY A 42 2.19 -19.69 8.02
CA GLY A 42 2.33 -20.26 6.70
C GLY A 42 1.90 -19.30 5.59
N TRP A 43 1.72 -19.86 4.41
CA TRP A 43 1.26 -19.16 3.22
C TRP A 43 0.02 -19.83 2.64
N ILE A 44 -0.80 -19.05 1.97
CA ILE A 44 -1.99 -19.49 1.25
C ILE A 44 -1.91 -18.90 -0.16
N ALA A 45 -2.08 -19.75 -1.16
CA ALA A 45 -2.37 -19.34 -2.52
C ALA A 45 -3.85 -19.55 -2.79
N ALA A 46 -4.53 -18.51 -3.21
CA ALA A 46 -5.93 -18.54 -3.58
C ALA A 46 -6.13 -17.96 -4.98
N SER A 47 -7.28 -18.19 -5.59
CA SER A 47 -7.59 -17.68 -6.93
C SER A 47 -7.92 -16.18 -6.93
N ILE A 48 -7.08 -15.38 -6.29
CA ILE A 48 -7.26 -13.93 -6.11
C ILE A 48 -7.13 -13.22 -7.45
N LYS A 49 -8.17 -12.48 -7.84
CA LYS A 49 -8.24 -11.76 -9.11
C LYS A 49 -7.74 -10.33 -9.03
N SER A 50 -7.91 -9.71 -7.88
CA SER A 50 -7.47 -8.33 -7.62
C SER A 50 -6.62 -8.28 -6.36
N ILE A 51 -5.43 -7.71 -6.49
CA ILE A 51 -4.52 -7.56 -5.34
C ILE A 51 -5.02 -6.51 -4.35
N SER A 52 -5.86 -5.57 -4.80
CA SER A 52 -6.52 -4.60 -3.93
C SER A 52 -7.45 -5.22 -2.90
N ASP A 53 -7.79 -6.51 -3.06
CA ASP A 53 -8.65 -7.24 -2.12
C ASP A 53 -7.85 -7.86 -0.96
N VAL A 54 -6.50 -7.82 -1.05
CA VAL A 54 -5.61 -8.37 -0.02
C VAL A 54 -4.89 -7.26 0.70
N HIS A 55 -5.13 -7.16 1.99
CA HIS A 55 -4.49 -6.15 2.84
C HIS A 55 -3.74 -6.82 3.99
N VAL A 56 -2.55 -6.29 4.30
CA VAL A 56 -1.81 -6.71 5.49
C VAL A 56 -2.62 -6.34 6.74
N GLY A 57 -2.73 -7.30 7.66
CA GLY A 57 -3.53 -7.14 8.87
C GLY A 57 -5.01 -7.49 8.72
N ASP A 58 -5.43 -7.97 7.54
CA ASP A 58 -6.80 -8.47 7.36
C ASP A 58 -7.03 -9.79 8.12
N THR A 59 -8.28 -10.01 8.50
CA THR A 59 -8.75 -11.28 9.05
C THR A 59 -9.35 -12.12 7.94
N VAL A 60 -8.76 -13.30 7.73
CA VAL A 60 -9.25 -14.30 6.78
C VAL A 60 -10.03 -15.36 7.55
N THR A 61 -11.26 -15.65 7.13
CA THR A 61 -12.14 -16.66 7.73
C THR A 61 -12.67 -17.59 6.65
N THR A 62 -13.15 -18.78 7.05
CA THR A 62 -13.83 -19.70 6.10
C THR A 62 -15.29 -19.30 5.97
N LEU A 63 -15.87 -19.47 4.77
CA LEU A 63 -17.30 -19.21 4.55
C LEU A 63 -18.20 -20.17 5.34
N GLU A 64 -17.75 -21.42 5.52
CA GLU A 64 -18.52 -22.43 6.28
C GLU A 64 -18.66 -22.10 7.76
N ASN A 65 -17.62 -21.44 8.34
CA ASN A 65 -17.61 -21.05 9.75
C ASN A 65 -17.06 -19.62 9.87
N LYS A 66 -17.84 -18.69 9.33
CA LYS A 66 -17.46 -17.29 9.22
C LYS A 66 -17.33 -16.64 10.61
N ALA A 67 -16.20 -15.98 10.86
CA ALA A 67 -16.03 -15.14 12.03
C ALA A 67 -16.98 -13.94 11.95
N THR A 68 -17.51 -13.51 13.08
CA THR A 68 -18.42 -12.36 13.19
C THR A 68 -17.69 -11.03 13.26
N GLU A 69 -16.46 -11.05 13.78
CA GLU A 69 -15.64 -9.85 13.99
C GLU A 69 -14.21 -10.11 13.55
N PRO A 70 -13.51 -9.11 12.99
CA PRO A 70 -12.09 -9.22 12.68
C PRO A 70 -11.25 -9.30 13.95
N LEU A 71 -10.05 -9.87 13.84
CA LEU A 71 -9.11 -9.93 14.95
C LEU A 71 -8.71 -8.51 15.38
N PRO A 72 -8.76 -8.20 16.70
CA PRO A 72 -8.42 -6.86 17.17
C PRO A 72 -6.92 -6.57 17.07
N GLY A 73 -6.57 -5.28 17.02
CA GLY A 73 -5.18 -4.81 17.09
C GLY A 73 -4.48 -4.62 15.75
N TYR A 74 -5.06 -5.07 14.65
CA TYR A 74 -4.53 -4.83 13.31
C TYR A 74 -5.12 -3.53 12.76
N ARG A 75 -4.24 -2.63 12.32
CA ARG A 75 -4.62 -1.34 11.71
C ARG A 75 -3.89 -1.19 10.39
N ARG A 76 -4.57 -0.61 9.41
CA ARG A 76 -3.90 -0.16 8.18
C ARG A 76 -2.94 0.96 8.57
N MET A 77 -1.68 0.81 8.17
CA MET A 77 -0.69 1.87 8.36
C MET A 77 -0.92 2.95 7.31
N ASN A 78 -1.09 4.18 7.74
CA ASN A 78 -1.14 5.32 6.84
C ASN A 78 0.29 5.76 6.52
N PRO A 79 0.55 6.24 5.29
CA PRO A 79 1.82 6.84 4.97
C PRO A 79 2.11 8.03 5.88
N MET A 80 3.38 8.18 6.25
CA MET A 80 3.87 9.28 7.08
C MET A 80 4.74 10.26 6.29
N VAL A 81 5.28 9.82 5.15
CA VAL A 81 6.15 10.62 4.29
C VAL A 81 5.64 10.50 2.85
N TYR A 82 5.56 11.61 2.17
CA TYR A 82 5.15 11.68 0.78
C TYR A 82 6.24 12.32 -0.06
N CYS A 83 6.50 11.79 -1.25
CA CYS A 83 7.30 12.48 -2.27
C CYS A 83 6.77 12.20 -3.67
N GLY A 84 7.07 13.08 -4.61
CA GLY A 84 6.84 12.86 -6.03
C GLY A 84 8.02 12.11 -6.64
N LEU A 85 7.76 11.02 -7.36
CA LEU A 85 8.74 10.28 -8.14
C LEU A 85 8.50 10.53 -9.63
N TYR A 86 9.51 11.04 -10.32
CA TYR A 86 9.44 11.39 -11.73
C TYR A 86 10.59 10.72 -12.50
N PRO A 87 10.31 10.07 -13.63
CA PRO A 87 11.37 9.53 -14.46
C PRO A 87 12.16 10.68 -15.11
N ILE A 88 13.48 10.58 -15.15
CA ILE A 88 14.33 11.56 -15.84
C ILE A 88 13.95 11.65 -17.32
N ASP A 89 13.68 10.49 -17.94
CA ASP A 89 13.12 10.40 -19.29
C ASP A 89 11.60 10.22 -19.21
N ASN A 90 10.85 11.22 -19.61
CA ASN A 90 9.39 11.19 -19.63
C ASN A 90 8.81 10.03 -20.46
N ALA A 91 9.54 9.47 -21.43
CA ALA A 91 9.11 8.28 -22.16
C ALA A 91 8.96 7.05 -21.27
N LYS A 92 9.69 7.01 -20.15
CA LYS A 92 9.67 5.91 -19.15
C LYS A 92 8.54 6.02 -18.12
N TYR A 93 7.59 6.94 -18.26
CA TYR A 93 6.45 7.06 -17.35
C TYR A 93 5.64 5.76 -17.23
N LYS A 94 5.44 5.04 -18.34
CA LYS A 94 4.74 3.75 -18.34
C LYS A 94 5.54 2.68 -17.59
N ASP A 95 6.85 2.67 -17.77
CA ASP A 95 7.72 1.71 -17.09
C ASP A 95 7.72 1.95 -15.58
N LEU A 96 7.73 3.22 -15.15
CA LEU A 96 7.60 3.58 -13.74
C LEU A 96 6.27 3.12 -13.15
N ARG A 97 5.16 3.31 -13.86
CA ARG A 97 3.86 2.82 -13.45
C ARG A 97 3.85 1.31 -13.24
N GLU A 98 4.33 0.55 -14.23
CA GLU A 98 4.40 -0.91 -14.15
C GLU A 98 5.31 -1.39 -13.03
N ALA A 99 6.41 -0.68 -12.78
CA ALA A 99 7.32 -0.97 -11.68
C ALA A 99 6.64 -0.75 -10.31
N LEU A 100 5.96 0.38 -10.12
CA LEU A 100 5.19 0.65 -8.90
C LEU A 100 4.08 -0.37 -8.67
N GLU A 101 3.34 -0.75 -9.73
CA GLU A 101 2.34 -1.81 -9.66
C GLU A 101 2.96 -3.13 -9.18
N LYS A 102 4.13 -3.53 -9.72
CA LYS A 102 4.84 -4.75 -9.29
C LYS A 102 5.37 -4.68 -7.87
N ILE A 103 5.91 -3.53 -7.45
CA ILE A 103 6.37 -3.35 -6.06
C ILE A 103 5.19 -3.43 -5.10
N ALA A 104 4.07 -2.80 -5.41
CA ALA A 104 2.85 -2.84 -4.59
C ALA A 104 2.30 -4.27 -4.37
N LEU A 105 2.61 -5.22 -5.29
CA LEU A 105 2.29 -6.64 -5.10
C LEU A 105 3.05 -7.26 -3.91
N SER A 106 4.26 -6.80 -3.64
CA SER A 106 5.10 -7.30 -2.55
C SER A 106 5.12 -6.39 -1.32
N ASP A 107 4.70 -5.15 -1.49
CA ASP A 107 4.67 -4.13 -0.43
C ASP A 107 3.32 -3.38 -0.44
N SER A 108 2.39 -3.89 0.35
CA SER A 108 1.04 -3.34 0.47
C SER A 108 0.98 -2.01 1.23
N SER A 109 2.10 -1.53 1.78
CA SER A 109 2.19 -0.25 2.47
C SER A 109 2.53 0.91 1.51
N LEU A 110 3.03 0.61 0.31
CA LEU A 110 3.25 1.60 -0.74
C LEU A 110 1.91 2.11 -1.27
N VAL A 111 1.70 3.40 -1.16
CA VAL A 111 0.56 4.11 -1.76
C VAL A 111 1.09 5.01 -2.86
N TYR A 112 0.46 5.05 -4.02
CA TYR A 112 0.87 5.92 -5.11
C TYR A 112 -0.33 6.38 -5.93
N GLU A 113 -0.25 7.60 -6.43
CA GLU A 113 -1.24 8.20 -7.32
C GLU A 113 -0.54 8.99 -8.43
N PRO A 114 -1.14 9.08 -9.63
CA PRO A 114 -0.57 9.89 -10.70
C PRO A 114 -0.47 11.36 -10.30
N GLU A 115 0.69 11.96 -10.59
CA GLU A 115 0.95 13.38 -10.35
C GLU A 115 1.57 14.03 -11.59
N THR A 116 1.33 15.31 -11.78
CA THR A 116 1.91 16.08 -12.87
C THR A 116 2.60 17.33 -12.33
N SER A 117 3.88 17.47 -12.62
CA SER A 117 4.66 18.67 -12.32
C SER A 117 4.88 19.49 -13.59
N GLN A 118 4.75 20.81 -13.52
CA GLN A 118 5.07 21.70 -14.64
C GLN A 118 6.55 21.63 -15.02
N ALA A 119 7.44 21.39 -14.06
CA ALA A 119 8.88 21.33 -14.28
C ALA A 119 9.38 19.92 -14.66
N LEU A 120 8.78 18.87 -14.08
CA LEU A 120 9.28 17.48 -14.17
C LEU A 120 8.41 16.59 -15.09
N GLY A 121 7.24 17.07 -15.50
CA GLY A 121 6.31 16.30 -16.33
C GLY A 121 5.43 15.32 -15.53
N PHE A 122 5.22 14.14 -16.11
CA PHE A 122 4.35 13.12 -15.50
C PHE A 122 5.14 12.22 -14.54
N GLY A 123 4.59 11.98 -13.37
CA GLY A 123 5.16 11.13 -12.34
C GLY A 123 4.09 10.56 -11.43
N PHE A 124 4.50 10.16 -10.25
CA PHE A 124 3.62 9.63 -9.22
C PHE A 124 3.96 10.26 -7.87
N ARG A 125 2.91 10.67 -7.15
CA ARG A 125 3.01 10.99 -5.75
C ARG A 125 2.93 9.68 -4.98
N CYS A 126 3.98 9.40 -4.22
CA CYS A 126 4.11 8.16 -3.45
C CYS A 126 4.09 8.46 -1.96
N GLY A 127 3.37 7.61 -1.21
CA GLY A 127 3.32 7.65 0.24
C GLY A 127 4.04 6.45 0.85
N PHE A 128 4.88 6.72 1.86
CA PHE A 128 5.77 5.77 2.51
C PHE A 128 5.57 5.76 4.02
N LEU A 129 5.89 4.65 4.68
CA LEU A 129 5.85 4.52 6.14
C LEU A 129 6.92 5.36 6.86
N GLY A 130 7.91 5.87 6.14
CA GLY A 130 9.00 6.69 6.63
C GLY A 130 10.12 6.82 5.61
N LEU A 131 11.16 7.58 5.93
CA LEU A 131 12.28 7.85 5.03
C LEU A 131 13.03 6.58 4.60
N LEU A 132 13.27 5.65 5.52
CA LEU A 132 13.93 4.38 5.17
C LEU A 132 13.12 3.55 4.19
N HIS A 133 11.79 3.54 4.33
CA HIS A 133 10.91 2.87 3.38
C HIS A 133 11.00 3.52 1.99
N MET A 134 11.04 4.85 1.94
CA MET A 134 11.22 5.61 0.71
C MET A 134 12.54 5.24 0.01
N ASP A 135 13.66 5.27 0.75
CA ASP A 135 14.99 4.93 0.22
C ASP A 135 15.03 3.50 -0.37
N VAL A 136 14.40 2.54 0.33
CA VAL A 136 14.34 1.14 -0.14
C VAL A 136 13.52 1.03 -1.43
N ILE A 137 12.40 1.72 -1.54
CA ILE A 137 11.57 1.69 -2.77
C ILE A 137 12.28 2.36 -3.93
N GLU A 138 12.94 3.51 -3.71
CA GLU A 138 13.74 4.19 -4.74
C GLU A 138 14.88 3.29 -5.24
N GLU A 139 15.63 2.68 -4.33
CA GLU A 139 16.72 1.76 -4.69
C GLU A 139 16.20 0.54 -5.46
N ARG A 140 15.03 0.01 -5.12
CA ARG A 140 14.40 -1.07 -5.87
C ARG A 140 13.98 -0.64 -7.27
N LEU A 141 13.39 0.55 -7.44
CA LEU A 141 13.01 1.09 -8.73
C LEU A 141 14.25 1.27 -9.64
N GLU A 142 15.35 1.74 -9.08
CA GLU A 142 16.61 1.88 -9.82
C GLU A 142 17.24 0.53 -10.17
N ARG A 143 17.42 -0.37 -9.19
CA ARG A 143 18.17 -1.62 -9.38
C ARG A 143 17.39 -2.73 -10.05
N GLU A 144 16.11 -2.92 -9.70
CA GLU A 144 15.31 -4.01 -10.23
C GLU A 144 14.68 -3.65 -11.58
N PHE A 145 14.37 -2.36 -11.80
CA PHE A 145 13.64 -1.89 -12.99
C PHE A 145 14.46 -0.99 -13.91
N GLY A 146 15.66 -0.57 -13.50
CA GLY A 146 16.55 0.26 -14.32
C GLY A 146 15.98 1.65 -14.60
N LEU A 147 15.28 2.24 -13.61
CA LEU A 147 14.65 3.54 -13.72
C LEU A 147 15.51 4.60 -13.03
N ASP A 148 15.96 5.59 -13.81
CA ASP A 148 16.58 6.79 -13.27
C ASP A 148 15.48 7.79 -12.90
N LEU A 149 15.38 8.14 -11.60
CA LEU A 149 14.29 8.91 -11.05
C LEU A 149 14.76 10.23 -10.45
N ILE A 150 13.87 11.20 -10.44
CA ILE A 150 13.95 12.41 -9.63
C ILE A 150 12.93 12.27 -8.51
N ALA A 151 13.39 12.24 -7.27
CA ALA A 151 12.54 12.35 -6.10
C ALA A 151 12.43 13.82 -5.67
N THR A 152 11.22 14.27 -5.37
CA THR A 152 11.03 15.59 -4.76
C THR A 152 11.40 15.55 -3.28
N ALA A 153 11.58 16.72 -2.66
CA ALA A 153 11.78 16.77 -1.22
C ALA A 153 10.62 16.09 -0.49
N PRO A 154 10.90 15.23 0.49
CA PRO A 154 9.86 14.57 1.28
C PRO A 154 8.96 15.59 1.96
N SER A 155 7.67 15.32 2.01
CA SER A 155 6.68 16.11 2.73
C SER A 155 5.88 15.25 3.69
N VAL A 156 5.30 15.89 4.70
CA VAL A 156 4.40 15.26 5.68
C VAL A 156 2.97 15.77 5.46
N ILE A 157 2.03 15.19 6.17
CA ILE A 157 0.65 15.69 6.19
C ILE A 157 0.62 16.98 7.04
N TYR A 158 0.01 18.03 6.52
CA TYR A 158 -0.21 19.28 7.23
C TYR A 158 -1.66 19.42 7.68
N ASN A 159 -1.88 19.86 8.91
CA ASN A 159 -3.19 20.27 9.38
C ASN A 159 -3.38 21.74 9.09
N VAL A 160 -4.30 22.07 8.17
CA VAL A 160 -4.61 23.43 7.75
C VAL A 160 -5.94 23.87 8.34
N TYR A 161 -5.91 24.92 9.15
CA TYR A 161 -7.08 25.51 9.79
C TYR A 161 -7.57 26.70 8.96
N LEU A 162 -8.85 26.69 8.63
CA LEU A 162 -9.46 27.72 7.80
C LEU A 162 -10.18 28.79 8.65
N SER A 163 -10.46 29.93 8.02
CA SER A 163 -11.13 31.08 8.67
C SER A 163 -12.59 30.78 9.06
N ASP A 164 -13.21 29.75 8.49
CA ASP A 164 -14.55 29.28 8.85
C ASP A 164 -14.56 28.33 10.07
N GLY A 165 -13.37 28.05 10.64
CA GLY A 165 -13.19 27.16 11.79
C GLY A 165 -13.03 25.67 11.43
N SER A 166 -13.07 25.30 10.15
CA SER A 166 -12.81 23.94 9.71
C SER A 166 -11.30 23.63 9.70
N MET A 167 -10.96 22.34 9.81
CA MET A 167 -9.60 21.82 9.67
C MET A 167 -9.59 20.79 8.52
N ILE A 168 -8.60 20.89 7.66
CA ILE A 168 -8.36 19.95 6.56
C ILE A 168 -6.93 19.41 6.67
N GLU A 169 -6.78 18.13 6.36
CA GLU A 169 -5.47 17.49 6.23
C GLU A 169 -5.01 17.58 4.78
N ILE A 170 -3.79 18.08 4.57
CA ILE A 170 -3.20 18.23 3.25
C ILE A 170 -1.87 17.49 3.21
N ASP A 171 -1.78 16.50 2.37
CA ASP A 171 -0.56 15.73 2.05
C ASP A 171 0.14 16.26 0.79
N ASN A 172 -0.56 17.01 -0.05
CA ASN A 172 -0.06 17.57 -1.29
C ASN A 172 -0.10 19.09 -1.28
N PRO A 173 1.05 19.80 -1.31
CA PRO A 173 1.09 21.27 -1.34
C PRO A 173 0.29 21.93 -2.47
N ALA A 174 0.07 21.20 -3.57
CA ALA A 174 -0.74 21.71 -4.68
C ALA A 174 -2.24 21.85 -4.33
N LEU A 175 -2.68 21.19 -3.25
CA LEU A 175 -4.06 21.24 -2.75
C LEU A 175 -4.27 22.30 -1.66
N LEU A 176 -3.25 23.11 -1.36
CA LEU A 176 -3.38 24.22 -0.41
C LEU A 176 -4.49 25.17 -0.86
N PRO A 177 -5.45 25.50 0.02
CA PRO A 177 -6.48 26.48 -0.28
C PRO A 177 -5.87 27.89 -0.42
N ASP A 178 -6.70 28.84 -0.84
CA ASP A 178 -6.27 30.25 -0.95
C ASP A 178 -5.65 30.71 0.37
N PRO A 179 -4.42 31.26 0.37
CA PRO A 179 -3.72 31.72 1.58
C PRO A 179 -4.53 32.67 2.44
N THR A 180 -5.46 33.44 1.84
CA THR A 180 -6.34 34.37 2.57
C THR A 180 -7.39 33.66 3.44
N THR A 181 -7.68 32.41 3.17
CA THR A 181 -8.62 31.57 3.94
C THR A 181 -7.94 30.77 5.04
N ILE A 182 -6.62 30.71 5.06
CA ILE A 182 -5.84 29.95 6.04
C ILE A 182 -5.58 30.81 7.27
N THR A 183 -5.91 30.28 8.44
CA THR A 183 -5.59 30.93 9.73
C THR A 183 -4.33 30.35 10.37
N ARG A 184 -4.09 29.05 10.20
CA ARG A 184 -2.96 28.34 10.79
C ARG A 184 -2.64 27.08 10.01
N ILE A 185 -1.34 26.73 9.93
CA ILE A 185 -0.85 25.45 9.43
C ILE A 185 -0.04 24.81 10.53
N GLU A 186 -0.29 23.53 10.79
CA GLU A 186 0.48 22.73 11.75
C GLU A 186 1.10 21.54 11.01
N GLU A 187 2.36 21.29 11.28
CA GLU A 187 3.09 20.09 10.93
C GLU A 187 3.00 19.14 12.14
N PRO A 188 2.54 17.88 11.97
CA PRO A 188 2.40 16.94 13.09
C PRO A 188 3.74 16.43 13.61
#